data_9824bfb09a97f0639786af20de64772e
#
_entry.id   9824bfb09a97f0639786af20de64772e
#
_cell.length_a   1.000
_cell.length_b   1.000
_cell.length_c   1.000
_cell.angle_alpha   90.00
_cell.angle_beta   90.00
_cell.angle_gamma   90.00
#
_symmetry.space_group_name_H-M   'P 1'
#
loop_
_entity.id
_entity.type
_entity.pdbx_description
1 polymer ?
#
loop_
_entity_poly.entity_id
_entity_poly.type
_entity_poly.pdbx_seq_one_letter_code
_entity_poly.pdbx_strand_id
1 'polypeptide(L)'
;MKKNYFTIALVFCFAFMGIAQNTVTVDASAEQLGYATVLNLDGSFAFGSPWGVPDLQTIVDPANNTMSLHPNFNTYGDNLADPFWVNQTSLLGAKFMLMETYVQSTELVGSPLTFEGTVQENTLQDNGYVVFNVNNGPLLGQHQSVPADFGGAFTTDGVTEDLVLLLDEGSDPDPNDGCEPVTNSDDLAGKIALIRRGTCEFGFKALVAQNAGAIAVVVINNVEGAPIVMAGGDFGDQVTIPVLMVSDVTGAAIVAELAAGNTVNSTLFFTDYNPYAFIKVFNSDFSVVKDVYASLEEAGTEFSFTFDDIGDEDAFVQYGFGVAGINANPADEASLGSVVVTSNTLSVSDFTTINVSLFPNPTTQNITIQTDKQITDVAIYNTLGQIVKNTSPQATNFSVETSNLNTGVYFVTLKTDTASKTIKFIKQ
;
A
#
# COMPACT_ATOMS: atom_id res chain seq x y z
N MET A 1 22.98 27.22 -69.76
CA MET A 1 23.60 26.37 -68.70
C MET A 1 22.70 26.36 -67.52
N LYS A 2 21.90 25.23 -67.28
CA LYS A 2 21.04 25.04 -66.10
C LYS A 2 21.87 24.26 -65.11
N LYS A 3 22.09 24.83 -63.91
CA LYS A 3 22.71 24.13 -62.76
C LYS A 3 21.65 23.40 -62.03
N ASN A 4 21.71 22.05 -61.99
CA ASN A 4 20.91 21.20 -61.14
C ASN A 4 21.55 21.15 -59.75
N TYR A 5 20.84 21.60 -58.70
CA TYR A 5 21.21 21.40 -57.31
C TYR A 5 20.57 20.08 -56.84
N PHE A 6 21.43 19.12 -56.54
CA PHE A 6 21.04 17.87 -55.93
C PHE A 6 21.00 18.11 -54.42
N THR A 7 19.79 18.20 -53.84
CA THR A 7 19.62 18.32 -52.39
C THR A 7 19.62 16.90 -51.80
N ILE A 8 20.70 16.56 -51.10
CA ILE A 8 20.76 15.31 -50.31
C ILE A 8 19.99 15.57 -49.01
N ALA A 9 18.80 14.98 -48.87
CA ALA A 9 18.08 14.92 -47.61
C ALA A 9 18.72 13.83 -46.72
N LEU A 10 19.44 14.28 -45.71
CA LEU A 10 19.99 13.40 -44.67
C LEU A 10 18.83 12.99 -43.75
N VAL A 11 18.33 11.79 -43.92
CA VAL A 11 17.34 11.18 -42.97
C VAL A 11 18.11 10.76 -41.74
N PHE A 12 18.00 11.54 -40.67
CA PHE A 12 18.41 11.09 -39.33
C PHE A 12 17.44 10.04 -38.86
N CYS A 13 17.80 8.77 -38.96
CA CYS A 13 17.15 7.70 -38.21
C CYS A 13 17.56 7.85 -36.73
N PHE A 14 16.73 8.48 -35.93
CA PHE A 14 16.81 8.32 -34.48
C PHE A 14 16.43 6.88 -34.15
N ALA A 15 17.42 6.04 -33.93
CA ALA A 15 17.21 4.79 -33.22
C ALA A 15 16.85 5.17 -31.79
N PHE A 16 15.58 5.12 -31.43
CA PHE A 16 15.19 5.01 -30.03
C PHE A 16 15.77 3.67 -29.56
N MET A 17 16.90 3.73 -28.86
CA MET A 17 17.28 2.62 -27.99
C MET A 17 16.23 2.60 -26.87
N GLY A 18 15.20 1.80 -27.01
CA GLY A 18 14.36 1.45 -25.89
C GLY A 18 15.26 0.78 -24.87
N ILE A 19 15.46 1.39 -23.71
CA ILE A 19 16.06 0.73 -22.56
C ILE A 19 15.10 -0.44 -22.27
N ALA A 20 15.63 -1.67 -22.26
CA ALA A 20 14.83 -2.83 -21.90
C ALA A 20 14.40 -2.64 -20.43
N GLN A 21 13.11 -2.50 -20.21
CA GLN A 21 12.53 -2.40 -18.90
C GLN A 21 12.38 -3.82 -18.36
N ASN A 22 12.95 -4.10 -17.19
CA ASN A 22 12.72 -5.35 -16.49
C ASN A 22 11.35 -5.32 -15.81
N THR A 23 10.59 -6.40 -15.96
CA THR A 23 9.33 -6.56 -15.23
C THR A 23 9.44 -7.82 -14.37
N VAL A 24 9.14 -7.68 -13.09
CA VAL A 24 9.01 -8.77 -12.14
C VAL A 24 7.57 -8.83 -11.62
N THR A 25 7.14 -10.02 -11.28
CA THR A 25 5.80 -10.25 -10.74
C THR A 25 5.90 -11.12 -9.48
N VAL A 26 4.78 -11.33 -8.80
CA VAL A 26 4.72 -12.27 -7.68
C VAL A 26 5.17 -13.64 -8.14
N ASP A 27 6.20 -14.17 -7.53
CA ASP A 27 6.72 -15.52 -7.77
C ASP A 27 6.92 -16.24 -6.42
N ALA A 28 5.93 -17.01 -6.04
CA ALA A 28 5.96 -17.80 -4.81
C ALA A 28 6.94 -18.98 -4.89
N SER A 29 7.50 -19.29 -6.07
CA SER A 29 8.53 -20.33 -6.23
C SER A 29 9.96 -19.80 -6.09
N ALA A 30 10.14 -18.47 -6.12
CA ALA A 30 11.43 -17.85 -5.90
C ALA A 30 11.92 -18.03 -4.45
N GLU A 31 13.23 -17.96 -4.25
CA GLU A 31 13.79 -17.93 -2.91
C GLU A 31 13.38 -16.63 -2.20
N GLN A 32 12.55 -16.76 -1.17
CA GLN A 32 12.07 -15.65 -0.37
C GLN A 32 12.98 -15.43 0.84
N LEU A 33 13.39 -14.19 1.04
CA LEU A 33 14.14 -13.75 2.20
C LEU A 33 13.23 -12.90 3.10
N GLY A 34 13.59 -12.76 4.37
CA GLY A 34 12.82 -12.01 5.32
C GLY A 34 13.64 -11.03 6.14
N TYR A 35 13.06 -9.87 6.43
CA TYR A 35 13.66 -8.86 7.30
C TYR A 35 12.60 -8.20 8.18
N ALA A 36 12.89 -8.12 9.48
CA ALA A 36 12.08 -7.38 10.43
C ALA A 36 12.76 -6.07 10.79
N THR A 37 12.06 -4.95 10.61
CA THR A 37 12.42 -3.67 11.21
C THR A 37 11.48 -3.41 12.36
N VAL A 38 12.03 -3.21 13.57
CA VAL A 38 11.28 -3.01 14.80
C VAL A 38 11.53 -1.60 15.31
N LEU A 39 10.45 -0.85 15.48
CA LEU A 39 10.44 0.50 16.01
C LEU A 39 9.74 0.52 17.38
N ASN A 40 10.11 1.45 18.21
CA ASN A 40 9.30 1.83 19.37
C ASN A 40 8.05 2.58 18.90
N LEU A 41 7.04 2.68 19.76
CA LEU A 41 5.78 3.37 19.41
C LEU A 41 5.95 4.88 19.16
N ASP A 42 7.07 5.46 19.59
CA ASP A 42 7.46 6.84 19.27
C ASP A 42 8.16 6.98 17.91
N GLY A 43 8.21 5.91 17.11
CA GLY A 43 8.88 5.87 15.82
C GLY A 43 10.40 5.69 15.88
N SER A 44 11.00 5.68 17.06
CA SER A 44 12.44 5.48 17.19
C SER A 44 12.84 4.04 16.87
N PHE A 45 13.98 3.88 16.18
CA PHE A 45 14.51 2.57 15.81
C PHE A 45 14.92 1.75 17.03
N ALA A 46 14.39 0.55 17.17
CA ALA A 46 14.78 -0.38 18.22
C ALA A 46 15.83 -1.37 17.70
N PHE A 47 15.55 -2.11 16.64
CA PHE A 47 16.50 -2.95 15.93
C PHE A 47 15.97 -3.37 14.55
N GLY A 48 16.87 -3.90 13.69
CA GLY A 48 16.51 -4.59 12.44
C GLY A 48 17.32 -5.88 12.32
N SER A 49 16.69 -6.93 11.81
CA SER A 49 17.31 -8.25 11.72
C SER A 49 16.71 -9.08 10.59
N PRO A 50 17.51 -9.92 9.90
CA PRO A 50 16.97 -10.99 9.05
C PRO A 50 16.18 -11.98 9.89
N TRP A 51 14.96 -12.31 9.45
CA TRP A 51 14.09 -13.31 10.07
C TRP A 51 13.65 -14.33 9.04
N GLY A 52 13.31 -15.53 9.48
CA GLY A 52 12.67 -16.52 8.61
C GLY A 52 11.32 -16.02 8.12
N VAL A 53 10.99 -16.32 6.85
CA VAL A 53 9.72 -15.91 6.26
C VAL A 53 8.50 -16.33 7.10
N PRO A 54 8.46 -17.55 7.68
CA PRO A 54 7.39 -17.93 8.60
C PRO A 54 7.33 -17.10 9.89
N ASP A 55 8.49 -16.64 10.40
CA ASP A 55 8.56 -15.82 11.61
C ASP A 55 8.01 -14.40 11.36
N LEU A 56 8.02 -13.96 10.09
CA LEU A 56 7.38 -12.71 9.64
C LEU A 56 5.86 -12.85 9.47
N GLN A 57 5.31 -14.03 9.67
CA GLN A 57 3.92 -14.38 9.42
C GLN A 57 3.53 -14.27 7.93
N THR A 58 4.48 -14.52 7.04
CA THR A 58 4.22 -14.66 5.60
C THR A 58 4.11 -16.13 5.22
N ILE A 59 3.00 -16.49 4.59
CA ILE A 59 2.76 -17.83 4.04
C ILE A 59 2.99 -17.78 2.54
N VAL A 60 3.92 -18.61 2.06
CA VAL A 60 4.25 -18.73 0.62
C VAL A 60 3.65 -20.01 0.09
N ASP A 61 2.80 -19.92 -0.95
CA ASP A 61 2.18 -21.08 -1.61
C ASP A 61 2.61 -21.16 -3.09
N PRO A 62 3.67 -21.92 -3.40
CA PRO A 62 4.12 -22.10 -4.77
C PRO A 62 3.11 -22.82 -5.67
N ALA A 63 2.21 -23.64 -5.11
CA ALA A 63 1.24 -24.41 -5.91
C ALA A 63 0.19 -23.50 -6.55
N ASN A 64 -0.20 -22.45 -5.84
CA ASN A 64 -1.18 -21.45 -6.30
C ASN A 64 -0.53 -20.13 -6.74
N ASN A 65 0.78 -20.02 -6.62
CA ASN A 65 1.56 -18.81 -6.84
C ASN A 65 1.01 -17.62 -6.05
N THR A 66 0.75 -17.83 -4.76
CA THR A 66 0.24 -16.81 -3.85
C THR A 66 1.16 -16.60 -2.65
N MET A 67 1.13 -15.40 -2.11
CA MET A 67 1.73 -15.07 -0.82
C MET A 67 0.66 -14.44 0.07
N SER A 68 0.51 -14.94 1.30
CA SER A 68 -0.40 -14.38 2.30
C SER A 68 0.42 -13.69 3.37
N LEU A 69 0.17 -12.40 3.56
CA LEU A 69 0.86 -11.53 4.50
C LEU A 69 -0.04 -11.31 5.72
N HIS A 70 0.45 -11.59 6.89
CA HIS A 70 -0.27 -11.43 8.15
C HIS A 70 0.45 -10.42 9.05
N PRO A 71 -0.27 -9.76 9.97
CA PRO A 71 0.36 -9.01 11.06
C PRO A 71 1.24 -9.93 11.90
N ASN A 72 2.32 -9.39 12.46
CA ASN A 72 3.16 -10.19 13.36
C ASN A 72 2.47 -10.38 14.72
N PHE A 73 2.24 -11.61 15.12
CA PHE A 73 1.62 -11.99 16.40
C PHE A 73 2.51 -12.89 17.27
N ASN A 74 3.51 -13.54 16.72
CA ASN A 74 4.37 -14.44 17.50
C ASN A 74 5.25 -13.67 18.51
N THR A 75 5.72 -12.45 18.17
CA THR A 75 6.47 -11.65 19.13
C THR A 75 5.67 -11.27 20.36
N TYR A 76 4.35 -11.08 20.22
CA TYR A 76 3.44 -10.88 21.32
C TYR A 76 3.21 -12.21 22.07
N GLY A 77 2.79 -13.26 21.36
CA GLY A 77 2.36 -14.54 21.93
C GLY A 77 3.46 -15.26 22.68
N ASP A 78 4.67 -15.23 22.15
CA ASP A 78 5.81 -15.92 22.75
C ASP A 78 6.43 -15.14 23.93
N ASN A 79 6.06 -13.86 24.10
CA ASN A 79 6.72 -12.95 25.04
C ASN A 79 5.75 -12.15 25.92
N LEU A 80 4.65 -12.75 26.33
CA LEU A 80 3.58 -12.09 27.12
C LEU A 80 4.07 -11.31 28.36
N ALA A 81 5.12 -11.79 29.02
CA ALA A 81 5.67 -11.19 30.22
C ALA A 81 6.84 -10.22 29.95
N ASP A 82 7.24 -10.06 28.68
CA ASP A 82 8.35 -9.18 28.32
C ASP A 82 7.82 -7.78 27.97
N PRO A 83 8.15 -6.74 28.79
CA PRO A 83 7.71 -5.38 28.54
C PRO A 83 8.28 -4.77 27.25
N PHE A 84 9.28 -5.38 26.65
CA PHE A 84 9.77 -4.97 25.34
C PHE A 84 8.72 -5.23 24.25
N TRP A 85 8.05 -6.37 24.29
CA TRP A 85 7.09 -6.79 23.24
C TRP A 85 5.63 -6.49 23.60
N VAL A 86 5.31 -6.48 24.88
CA VAL A 86 3.93 -6.32 25.37
C VAL A 86 3.89 -5.25 26.44
N ASN A 87 3.03 -4.27 26.26
CA ASN A 87 2.77 -3.28 27.33
C ASN A 87 2.06 -3.98 28.49
N GLN A 88 2.72 -4.06 29.64
CA GLN A 88 2.26 -4.82 30.80
C GLN A 88 1.03 -4.19 31.50
N THR A 89 0.65 -2.97 31.11
CA THR A 89 -0.50 -2.25 31.68
C THR A 89 -1.71 -2.35 30.75
N SER A 90 -1.55 -1.99 29.47
CA SER A 90 -2.64 -2.00 28.50
C SER A 90 -2.86 -3.36 27.83
N LEU A 91 -1.91 -4.29 27.97
CA LEU A 91 -1.89 -5.58 27.30
C LEU A 91 -1.96 -5.47 25.75
N LEU A 92 -1.49 -4.34 25.21
CA LEU A 92 -1.33 -4.13 23.78
C LEU A 92 0.11 -4.41 23.34
N GLY A 93 0.33 -4.60 22.06
CA GLY A 93 1.67 -4.67 21.48
C GLY A 93 2.47 -3.41 21.79
N ALA A 94 3.77 -3.56 22.04
CA ALA A 94 4.66 -2.45 22.44
C ALA A 94 5.62 -2.04 21.34
N LYS A 95 5.53 -2.64 20.14
CA LYS A 95 6.41 -2.35 19.01
C LYS A 95 5.63 -2.14 17.71
N PHE A 96 6.07 -1.17 16.93
CA PHE A 96 5.67 -1.02 15.54
C PHE A 96 6.66 -1.80 14.68
N MET A 97 6.14 -2.68 13.81
CA MET A 97 6.96 -3.61 13.06
C MET A 97 6.72 -3.47 11.56
N LEU A 98 7.80 -3.44 10.79
CA LEU A 98 7.77 -3.60 9.34
C LEU A 98 8.30 -5.00 9.03
N MET A 99 7.41 -5.86 8.55
CA MET A 99 7.69 -7.28 8.30
C MET A 99 7.76 -7.47 6.80
N GLU A 100 8.97 -7.60 6.26
CA GLU A 100 9.23 -7.61 4.83
C GLU A 100 9.70 -8.98 4.34
N THR A 101 9.02 -9.50 3.32
CA THR A 101 9.39 -10.72 2.59
C THR A 101 9.70 -10.34 1.15
N TYR A 102 10.86 -10.75 0.64
CA TYR A 102 11.38 -10.24 -0.62
C TYR A 102 12.29 -11.21 -1.36
N VAL A 103 12.42 -10.96 -2.65
CA VAL A 103 13.45 -11.53 -3.51
C VAL A 103 14.60 -10.53 -3.65
N GLN A 104 15.84 -11.00 -3.58
CA GLN A 104 17.04 -10.19 -3.81
C GLN A 104 17.70 -10.58 -5.13
N SER A 105 18.07 -9.58 -5.93
CA SER A 105 18.70 -9.80 -7.23
C SER A 105 19.85 -8.82 -7.47
N THR A 106 20.95 -9.34 -7.97
CA THR A 106 22.07 -8.55 -8.53
C THR A 106 21.96 -8.37 -10.05
N GLU A 107 21.07 -9.12 -10.70
CA GLU A 107 20.88 -9.08 -12.15
C GLU A 107 19.96 -7.95 -12.60
N LEU A 108 19.18 -7.39 -11.66
CA LEU A 108 18.24 -6.29 -11.94
C LEU A 108 18.88 -4.90 -11.76
N VAL A 109 20.17 -4.83 -11.49
CA VAL A 109 20.91 -3.56 -11.36
C VAL A 109 21.13 -2.95 -12.73
N GLY A 110 21.16 -1.61 -12.80
CA GLY A 110 21.47 -0.85 -14.00
C GLY A 110 20.32 -0.71 -15.03
N SER A 111 19.10 -1.08 -14.65
CA SER A 111 17.94 -0.96 -15.53
C SER A 111 16.68 -0.63 -14.73
N PRO A 112 15.74 0.15 -15.29
CA PRO A 112 14.44 0.36 -14.67
C PRO A 112 13.73 -0.97 -14.37
N LEU A 113 13.08 -1.05 -13.20
CA LEU A 113 12.36 -2.23 -12.74
C LEU A 113 10.89 -1.90 -12.52
N THR A 114 10.00 -2.65 -13.17
CA THR A 114 8.57 -2.65 -12.88
C THR A 114 8.24 -3.86 -12.02
N PHE A 115 7.54 -3.62 -10.91
CA PHE A 115 6.98 -4.69 -10.09
C PHE A 115 5.46 -4.63 -10.17
N GLU A 116 4.85 -5.76 -10.52
CA GLU A 116 3.41 -5.86 -10.72
C GLU A 116 2.83 -7.12 -10.11
N GLY A 117 1.54 -7.07 -9.82
CA GLY A 117 0.78 -8.18 -9.26
C GLY A 117 -0.67 -7.79 -9.00
N THR A 118 -1.41 -8.69 -8.37
CA THR A 118 -2.81 -8.49 -8.00
C THR A 118 -2.99 -8.71 -6.50
N VAL A 119 -3.68 -7.81 -5.84
CA VAL A 119 -4.22 -8.02 -4.50
C VAL A 119 -5.47 -8.89 -4.65
N GLN A 120 -5.34 -10.17 -4.39
CA GLN A 120 -6.44 -11.13 -4.53
C GLN A 120 -7.48 -10.95 -3.43
N GLU A 121 -7.02 -10.74 -2.20
CA GLU A 121 -7.85 -10.59 -1.02
C GLU A 121 -7.16 -9.65 -0.02
N ASN A 122 -7.94 -8.85 0.68
CA ASN A 122 -7.52 -8.11 1.85
C ASN A 122 -8.60 -8.21 2.91
N THR A 123 -8.30 -8.94 3.97
CA THR A 123 -9.16 -9.16 5.14
C THR A 123 -8.51 -8.63 6.41
N LEU A 124 -7.41 -7.87 6.29
CA LEU A 124 -6.78 -7.24 7.44
C LEU A 124 -7.82 -6.43 8.21
N GLN A 125 -7.81 -6.64 9.50
CA GLN A 125 -8.69 -5.92 10.43
C GLN A 125 -7.91 -4.75 11.02
N ASP A 126 -8.65 -3.74 11.47
CA ASP A 126 -8.07 -2.66 12.25
C ASP A 126 -7.32 -3.23 13.45
N ASN A 127 -6.12 -2.74 13.71
CA ASN A 127 -5.31 -3.27 14.81
C ASN A 127 -5.74 -2.75 16.19
N GLY A 128 -6.79 -1.93 16.27
CA GLY A 128 -7.31 -1.37 17.51
C GLY A 128 -6.38 -0.38 18.18
N TYR A 129 -5.38 0.13 17.50
CA TYR A 129 -4.36 0.96 18.08
C TYR A 129 -4.52 2.43 17.69
N VAL A 130 -4.52 3.29 18.72
CA VAL A 130 -4.60 4.74 18.53
C VAL A 130 -3.22 5.35 18.69
N VAL A 131 -2.83 6.17 17.73
CA VAL A 131 -1.57 6.91 17.71
C VAL A 131 -1.80 8.35 18.06
N PHE A 132 -0.93 8.87 18.91
CA PHE A 132 -0.72 10.28 19.13
C PHE A 132 0.60 10.69 18.47
N ASN A 133 0.54 11.49 17.41
CA ASN A 133 1.69 11.98 16.68
C ASN A 133 1.79 13.49 16.82
N VAL A 134 2.97 13.98 17.19
CA VAL A 134 3.31 15.41 17.16
C VAL A 134 3.92 15.72 15.79
N ASN A 135 3.38 16.73 15.11
CA ASN A 135 3.68 17.04 13.72
C ASN A 135 4.80 18.07 13.53
N ASN A 136 5.25 18.72 14.61
CA ASN A 136 6.23 19.80 14.53
C ASN A 136 7.11 19.91 15.80
N GLY A 137 8.16 20.70 15.71
CA GLY A 137 9.01 21.06 16.86
C GLY A 137 9.89 19.91 17.36
N PRO A 138 10.47 20.08 18.57
CA PRO A 138 11.40 19.10 19.14
C PRO A 138 10.75 17.79 19.58
N LEU A 139 9.41 17.74 19.62
CA LEU A 139 8.63 16.55 19.97
C LEU A 139 8.10 15.81 18.72
N LEU A 140 8.56 16.17 17.54
CA LEU A 140 8.15 15.54 16.28
C LEU A 140 8.23 14.01 16.37
N GLY A 141 7.12 13.32 16.02
CA GLY A 141 7.02 11.87 15.98
C GLY A 141 5.89 11.32 16.84
N GLN A 142 5.82 9.99 16.86
CA GLN A 142 4.80 9.27 17.61
C GLN A 142 5.16 9.14 19.09
N HIS A 143 4.17 9.30 19.94
CA HIS A 143 4.30 9.16 21.38
C HIS A 143 3.35 8.10 21.91
N GLN A 144 3.77 7.40 22.95
CA GLN A 144 2.93 6.40 23.58
C GLN A 144 1.63 7.02 24.10
N SER A 145 0.51 6.44 23.67
CA SER A 145 -0.82 6.88 24.07
C SER A 145 -1.73 5.68 24.29
N VAL A 146 -2.79 5.87 25.04
CA VAL A 146 -3.84 4.86 25.27
C VAL A 146 -5.20 5.53 25.12
N PRO A 147 -6.10 5.03 24.26
CA PRO A 147 -7.45 5.56 24.14
C PRO A 147 -8.26 5.35 25.43
N ALA A 148 -9.23 6.22 25.66
CA ALA A 148 -10.25 5.99 26.67
C ALA A 148 -11.22 4.90 26.22
N ASP A 149 -11.93 4.30 27.18
CA ASP A 149 -13.03 3.35 26.91
C ASP A 149 -14.37 4.06 26.59
N PHE A 150 -14.33 5.38 26.43
CA PHE A 150 -15.46 6.27 26.14
C PHE A 150 -15.06 7.34 25.13
N GLY A 151 -16.05 8.10 24.65
CA GLY A 151 -15.86 9.20 23.71
C GLY A 151 -16.04 8.78 22.27
N GLY A 152 -15.72 9.68 21.34
CA GLY A 152 -15.81 9.46 19.89
C GLY A 152 -14.77 8.46 19.37
N ALA A 153 -15.13 7.74 18.31
CA ALA A 153 -14.21 6.82 17.64
C ALA A 153 -13.05 7.60 17.00
N PHE A 154 -11.85 7.01 17.05
CA PHE A 154 -10.74 7.42 16.22
C PHE A 154 -10.93 6.90 14.80
N THR A 155 -10.51 7.67 13.81
CA THR A 155 -10.55 7.27 12.40
C THR A 155 -9.14 7.24 11.81
N THR A 156 -8.95 6.58 10.71
CA THR A 156 -7.68 6.53 9.97
C THR A 156 -7.26 7.91 9.45
N ASP A 157 -8.22 8.74 9.05
CA ASP A 157 -7.95 10.15 8.67
C ASP A 157 -7.50 11.00 9.86
N GLY A 158 -7.91 10.60 11.05
CA GLY A 158 -7.53 11.23 12.30
C GLY A 158 -8.10 12.63 12.54
N VAL A 159 -7.74 13.18 13.68
CA VAL A 159 -8.01 14.58 14.07
C VAL A 159 -6.66 15.30 14.15
N THR A 160 -6.43 16.28 13.28
CA THR A 160 -5.19 17.07 13.23
C THR A 160 -5.49 18.50 13.60
N GLU A 161 -4.90 18.98 14.70
CA GLU A 161 -4.97 20.37 15.17
C GLU A 161 -3.90 20.71 16.19
N ASP A 162 -3.82 21.99 16.58
CA ASP A 162 -2.92 22.45 17.63
C ASP A 162 -3.45 22.03 19.00
N LEU A 163 -2.52 21.66 19.88
CA LEU A 163 -2.80 21.40 21.30
C LEU A 163 -2.96 22.72 22.05
N VAL A 164 -4.01 22.82 22.84
CA VAL A 164 -4.26 23.96 23.74
C VAL A 164 -4.45 23.43 25.16
N LEU A 165 -3.65 23.91 26.09
CA LEU A 165 -3.79 23.60 27.50
C LEU A 165 -5.07 24.19 28.04
N LEU A 166 -5.97 23.36 28.57
CA LEU A 166 -7.19 23.81 29.23
C LEU A 166 -6.84 24.58 30.49
N LEU A 167 -7.48 25.73 30.69
CA LEU A 167 -7.43 26.52 31.90
C LEU A 167 -8.81 26.59 32.54
N ASP A 168 -8.89 26.31 33.84
CA ASP A 168 -10.11 26.41 34.63
C ASP A 168 -9.98 27.44 35.76
N GLU A 169 -11.07 27.72 36.49
CA GLU A 169 -11.12 28.74 37.55
C GLU A 169 -10.36 28.34 38.83
N GLY A 170 -10.06 27.05 38.97
CA GLY A 170 -9.46 26.49 40.14
C GLY A 170 -7.94 26.68 40.18
N SER A 171 -7.39 26.73 41.39
CA SER A 171 -5.93 26.65 41.60
C SER A 171 -5.54 25.45 42.46
N ASP A 172 -6.51 24.69 42.97
CA ASP A 172 -6.32 23.54 43.80
C ASP A 172 -7.25 22.40 43.35
N PRO A 173 -6.74 21.22 42.97
CA PRO A 173 -5.31 20.92 43.03
C PRO A 173 -4.49 21.39 41.81
N ASP A 174 -5.10 21.63 40.65
CA ASP A 174 -4.40 21.96 39.42
C ASP A 174 -5.33 22.79 38.50
N PRO A 175 -4.96 24.01 38.04
CA PRO A 175 -5.80 24.85 37.16
C PRO A 175 -5.91 24.32 35.71
N ASN A 176 -5.40 23.14 35.44
CA ASN A 176 -5.39 22.52 34.12
C ASN A 176 -6.08 21.14 34.14
N ASP A 177 -6.80 20.80 35.20
CA ASP A 177 -7.37 19.47 35.33
C ASP A 177 -8.83 19.36 34.84
N GLY A 178 -9.46 20.49 34.52
CA GLY A 178 -10.80 20.53 33.94
C GLY A 178 -11.91 20.10 34.89
N CYS A 179 -11.70 20.26 36.22
CA CYS A 179 -12.69 19.95 37.22
C CYS A 179 -13.58 21.13 37.60
N GLU A 180 -13.17 22.34 37.29
CA GLU A 180 -13.87 23.61 37.49
C GLU A 180 -14.28 24.26 36.14
N PRO A 181 -15.04 25.37 36.16
CA PRO A 181 -15.42 26.08 34.95
C PRO A 181 -14.22 26.54 34.11
N VAL A 182 -14.26 26.26 32.80
CA VAL A 182 -13.19 26.61 31.83
C VAL A 182 -13.16 28.14 31.65
N THR A 183 -11.96 28.68 31.65
CA THR A 183 -11.70 30.13 31.48
C THR A 183 -11.20 30.52 30.09
N ASN A 184 -10.67 29.57 29.31
CA ASN A 184 -10.13 29.79 27.96
C ASN A 184 -10.90 29.04 26.85
N SER A 185 -12.23 28.97 26.95
CA SER A 185 -13.08 28.28 25.97
C SER A 185 -12.87 28.76 24.52
N ASP A 186 -12.63 30.07 24.32
CA ASP A 186 -12.41 30.63 22.98
C ASP A 186 -11.12 30.08 22.33
N ASP A 187 -10.11 29.78 23.13
CA ASP A 187 -8.84 29.20 22.64
C ASP A 187 -8.99 27.71 22.33
N LEU A 188 -9.89 27.01 23.01
CA LEU A 188 -10.14 25.58 22.84
C LEU A 188 -11.03 25.26 21.63
N ALA A 189 -11.79 26.23 21.14
CA ALA A 189 -12.76 26.02 20.06
C ALA A 189 -12.04 25.56 18.76
N GLY A 190 -12.40 24.36 18.30
CA GLY A 190 -11.80 23.74 17.11
C GLY A 190 -10.38 23.22 17.31
N LYS A 191 -9.90 23.12 18.56
CA LYS A 191 -8.56 22.67 18.91
C LYS A 191 -8.58 21.32 19.65
N ILE A 192 -7.42 20.74 19.85
CA ILE A 192 -7.24 19.55 20.70
C ILE A 192 -6.97 20.05 22.13
N ALA A 193 -7.88 19.75 23.05
CA ALA A 193 -7.68 20.13 24.44
C ALA A 193 -6.64 19.24 25.14
N LEU A 194 -5.66 19.83 25.75
CA LEU A 194 -4.69 19.16 26.62
C LEU A 194 -5.10 19.37 28.08
N ILE A 195 -5.33 18.29 28.82
CA ILE A 195 -5.88 18.33 30.17
C ILE A 195 -5.03 17.46 31.11
N ARG A 196 -4.77 17.91 32.32
CA ARG A 196 -4.09 17.10 33.33
C ARG A 196 -5.07 16.13 33.99
N ARG A 197 -4.61 14.91 34.24
CA ARG A 197 -5.31 14.00 35.13
C ARG A 197 -5.40 14.62 36.53
N GLY A 198 -6.59 14.65 37.14
CA GLY A 198 -6.85 15.28 38.42
C GLY A 198 -7.90 14.53 39.23
N THR A 199 -8.70 15.25 40.00
CA THR A 199 -9.57 14.71 41.05
C THR A 199 -10.93 14.28 40.56
N CYS A 200 -11.47 14.86 39.48
CA CYS A 200 -12.77 14.47 38.93
C CYS A 200 -12.67 13.38 37.86
N GLU A 201 -13.81 12.83 37.46
CA GLU A 201 -13.91 11.75 36.49
C GLU A 201 -13.38 12.15 35.10
N PHE A 202 -12.79 11.23 34.37
CA PHE A 202 -12.23 11.48 33.04
C PHE A 202 -13.34 11.89 32.05
N GLY A 203 -14.51 11.27 32.11
CA GLY A 203 -15.65 11.64 31.26
C GLY A 203 -16.13 13.07 31.53
N PHE A 204 -16.11 13.53 32.81
CA PHE A 204 -16.43 14.92 33.14
C PHE A 204 -15.44 15.90 32.52
N LYS A 205 -14.14 15.67 32.68
CA LYS A 205 -13.07 16.51 32.08
C LYS A 205 -13.22 16.62 30.56
N ALA A 206 -13.43 15.49 29.87
CA ALA A 206 -13.59 15.44 28.45
C ALA A 206 -14.87 16.15 27.99
N LEU A 207 -15.97 15.99 28.73
CA LEU A 207 -17.23 16.69 28.43
C LEU A 207 -17.10 18.21 28.60
N VAL A 208 -16.37 18.67 29.60
CA VAL A 208 -16.11 20.10 29.83
C VAL A 208 -15.31 20.68 28.66
N ALA A 209 -14.25 20.01 28.18
CA ALA A 209 -13.49 20.42 27.00
C ALA A 209 -14.35 20.39 25.71
N GLN A 210 -15.16 19.34 25.51
CA GLN A 210 -16.10 19.26 24.39
C GLN A 210 -17.08 20.43 24.39
N ASN A 211 -17.64 20.78 25.54
CA ASN A 211 -18.58 21.91 25.69
C ASN A 211 -17.88 23.26 25.44
N ALA A 212 -16.56 23.35 25.66
CA ALA A 212 -15.75 24.49 25.29
C ALA A 212 -15.39 24.51 23.78
N GLY A 213 -15.84 23.54 22.99
CA GLY A 213 -15.64 23.47 21.55
C GLY A 213 -14.41 22.71 21.09
N ALA A 214 -13.73 22.00 21.98
CA ALA A 214 -12.62 21.11 21.59
C ALA A 214 -13.11 19.99 20.68
N ILE A 215 -12.27 19.56 19.74
CA ILE A 215 -12.56 18.49 18.78
C ILE A 215 -11.93 17.14 19.15
N ALA A 216 -11.01 17.13 20.07
CA ALA A 216 -10.44 15.94 20.70
C ALA A 216 -9.83 16.31 22.05
N VAL A 217 -9.52 15.32 22.89
CA VAL A 217 -8.90 15.51 24.22
C VAL A 217 -7.68 14.62 24.37
N VAL A 218 -6.58 15.22 24.81
CA VAL A 218 -5.37 14.54 25.28
C VAL A 218 -5.24 14.74 26.79
N VAL A 219 -5.31 13.66 27.54
CA VAL A 219 -5.13 13.70 28.99
C VAL A 219 -3.67 13.39 29.33
N ILE A 220 -3.04 14.22 30.15
CA ILE A 220 -1.71 13.98 30.69
C ILE A 220 -1.81 13.11 31.93
N ASN A 221 -1.13 11.97 31.98
CA ASN A 221 -1.02 11.18 33.21
C ASN A 221 -0.32 12.01 34.32
N ASN A 222 -0.78 11.90 35.56
CA ASN A 222 -0.19 12.57 36.72
C ASN A 222 0.58 11.59 37.64
N VAL A 223 0.71 10.34 37.18
CA VAL A 223 1.49 9.28 37.85
C VAL A 223 2.63 8.92 36.94
N GLU A 224 3.84 8.85 37.45
CA GLU A 224 5.03 8.46 36.72
C GLU A 224 4.80 7.11 36.02
N GLY A 225 5.04 7.09 34.70
CA GLY A 225 4.98 5.88 33.87
C GLY A 225 4.05 5.99 32.67
N ALA A 226 3.66 4.82 32.15
CA ALA A 226 2.86 4.69 30.96
C ALA A 226 1.43 5.26 31.13
N PRO A 227 0.78 5.70 30.02
CA PRO A 227 -0.62 6.05 30.03
C PRO A 227 -1.50 4.83 30.38
N ILE A 228 -2.68 5.07 30.88
CA ILE A 228 -3.65 4.04 31.29
C ILE A 228 -4.96 4.19 30.53
N VAL A 229 -5.75 3.11 30.44
CA VAL A 229 -7.14 3.19 29.96
C VAL A 229 -7.98 4.00 30.96
N MET A 230 -8.77 4.94 30.46
CA MET A 230 -9.62 5.83 31.24
C MET A 230 -11.06 5.39 31.15
N ALA A 231 -11.72 5.20 32.29
CA ALA A 231 -13.16 4.97 32.35
C ALA A 231 -13.96 6.28 32.33
N GLY A 232 -15.08 6.30 31.62
CA GLY A 232 -15.91 7.49 31.43
C GLY A 232 -16.70 7.95 32.64
N GLY A 233 -16.94 7.07 33.64
CA GLY A 233 -17.81 7.36 34.78
C GLY A 233 -19.23 7.74 34.37
N ASP A 234 -19.84 8.64 35.13
CA ASP A 234 -21.24 9.08 34.89
C ASP A 234 -21.41 9.98 33.67
N PHE A 235 -20.31 10.45 33.07
CA PHE A 235 -20.31 11.43 31.97
C PHE A 235 -19.79 10.89 30.64
N GLY A 236 -19.18 9.70 30.62
CA GLY A 236 -18.55 9.12 29.43
C GLY A 236 -19.47 9.01 28.22
N ASP A 237 -20.72 8.59 28.43
CA ASP A 237 -21.75 8.44 27.37
C ASP A 237 -22.14 9.75 26.68
N GLN A 238 -21.80 10.91 27.26
CA GLN A 238 -22.09 12.24 26.71
C GLN A 238 -20.95 12.79 25.89
N VAL A 239 -19.77 12.16 25.96
CA VAL A 239 -18.58 12.55 25.21
C VAL A 239 -18.62 11.93 23.82
N THR A 240 -18.53 12.74 22.79
CA THR A 240 -18.61 12.32 21.37
C THR A 240 -17.35 12.63 20.58
N ILE A 241 -16.37 13.28 21.21
CA ILE A 241 -15.06 13.55 20.62
C ILE A 241 -14.03 12.51 21.06
N PRO A 242 -12.97 12.20 20.26
CA PRO A 242 -11.93 11.27 20.64
C PRO A 242 -11.17 11.69 21.90
N VAL A 243 -10.84 10.74 22.77
CA VAL A 243 -10.12 10.97 24.03
C VAL A 243 -9.01 9.93 24.20
N LEU A 244 -7.78 10.39 24.44
CA LEU A 244 -6.65 9.51 24.79
C LEU A 244 -5.82 10.07 25.94
N MET A 245 -4.99 9.22 26.53
CA MET A 245 -3.99 9.62 27.54
C MET A 245 -2.59 9.45 27.00
N VAL A 246 -1.72 10.39 27.35
CA VAL A 246 -0.25 10.31 27.16
C VAL A 246 0.46 10.16 28.50
N SER A 247 1.72 9.73 28.51
CA SER A 247 2.53 9.65 29.73
C SER A 247 2.74 11.02 30.39
N ASP A 248 3.08 11.00 31.66
CA ASP A 248 3.48 12.20 32.41
C ASP A 248 4.69 12.93 31.77
N VAL A 249 5.68 12.16 31.29
CA VAL A 249 6.89 12.71 30.62
C VAL A 249 6.51 13.39 29.32
N THR A 250 5.72 12.75 28.44
CA THR A 250 5.26 13.34 27.18
C THR A 250 4.42 14.60 27.44
N GLY A 251 3.48 14.51 28.37
CA GLY A 251 2.63 15.64 28.73
C GLY A 251 3.41 16.82 29.28
N ALA A 252 4.38 16.58 30.18
CA ALA A 252 5.24 17.62 30.71
C ALA A 252 6.08 18.33 29.62
N ALA A 253 6.59 17.56 28.65
CA ALA A 253 7.36 18.12 27.55
C ALA A 253 6.46 18.99 26.64
N ILE A 254 5.23 18.56 26.33
CA ILE A 254 4.25 19.37 25.55
C ILE A 254 3.93 20.67 26.30
N VAL A 255 3.64 20.59 27.60
CA VAL A 255 3.35 21.79 28.41
C VAL A 255 4.53 22.74 28.41
N ALA A 256 5.79 22.26 28.47
CA ALA A 256 6.97 23.08 28.40
C ALA A 256 7.08 23.85 27.06
N GLU A 257 6.79 23.19 25.94
CA GLU A 257 6.77 23.84 24.61
C GLU A 257 5.69 24.94 24.54
N LEU A 258 4.47 24.61 24.99
CA LEU A 258 3.37 25.59 25.03
C LEU A 258 3.72 26.80 25.95
N ALA A 259 4.32 26.56 27.10
CA ALA A 259 4.77 27.61 28.03
C ALA A 259 5.90 28.48 27.45
N ALA A 260 6.71 27.92 26.54
CA ALA A 260 7.73 28.67 25.81
C ALA A 260 7.13 29.52 24.67
N GLY A 261 5.82 29.42 24.42
CA GLY A 261 5.11 30.12 23.35
C GLY A 261 5.20 29.42 22.01
N ASN A 262 5.63 28.16 21.97
CA ASN A 262 5.65 27.35 20.74
C ASN A 262 4.28 26.71 20.50
N THR A 263 3.93 26.56 19.23
CA THR A 263 2.76 25.76 18.82
C THR A 263 3.15 24.31 18.75
N VAL A 264 2.33 23.44 19.35
CA VAL A 264 2.44 21.99 19.22
C VAL A 264 1.24 21.47 18.43
N ASN A 265 1.45 21.18 17.15
CA ASN A 265 0.45 20.58 16.28
C ASN A 265 0.51 19.06 16.40
N SER A 266 -0.63 18.40 16.45
CA SER A 266 -0.68 16.94 16.60
C SER A 266 -1.80 16.30 15.81
N THR A 267 -1.62 15.00 15.51
CA THR A 267 -2.65 14.14 14.90
C THR A 267 -2.95 13.00 15.84
N LEU A 268 -4.23 12.78 16.11
CA LEU A 268 -4.77 11.62 16.80
C LEU A 268 -5.48 10.75 15.77
N PHE A 269 -5.00 9.54 15.52
CA PHE A 269 -5.56 8.69 14.49
C PHE A 269 -5.52 7.22 14.88
N PHE A 270 -6.31 6.43 14.16
CA PHE A 270 -6.32 4.99 14.28
C PHE A 270 -5.37 4.41 13.25
N THR A 271 -4.44 3.57 13.65
CA THR A 271 -3.59 2.86 12.70
C THR A 271 -4.23 1.55 12.29
N ASP A 272 -4.29 1.35 10.98
CA ASP A 272 -4.52 0.04 10.40
C ASP A 272 -3.18 -0.66 10.15
N TYR A 273 -3.25 -1.96 9.94
CA TYR A 273 -2.15 -2.65 9.31
C TYR A 273 -2.03 -2.16 7.87
N ASN A 274 -0.84 -1.71 7.51
CA ASN A 274 -0.55 -1.18 6.19
C ASN A 274 0.21 -2.23 5.37
N PRO A 275 -0.46 -2.93 4.45
CA PRO A 275 0.19 -3.84 3.52
C PRO A 275 0.73 -3.06 2.32
N TYR A 276 1.95 -3.38 1.91
CA TYR A 276 2.62 -2.71 0.81
C TYR A 276 3.49 -3.63 -0.02
N ALA A 277 3.67 -3.27 -1.31
CA ALA A 277 4.73 -3.78 -2.16
C ALA A 277 5.86 -2.77 -2.22
N PHE A 278 7.09 -3.22 -2.43
CA PHE A 278 8.24 -2.31 -2.48
C PHE A 278 9.32 -2.76 -3.48
N ILE A 279 10.10 -1.78 -3.92
CA ILE A 279 11.42 -1.97 -4.54
C ILE A 279 12.40 -1.15 -3.72
N LYS A 280 13.51 -1.76 -3.29
CA LYS A 280 14.62 -1.12 -2.58
C LYS A 280 15.92 -1.38 -3.29
N VAL A 281 16.74 -0.36 -3.43
CA VAL A 281 18.06 -0.43 -4.06
C VAL A 281 19.12 -0.22 -2.99
N PHE A 282 20.12 -1.07 -3.00
CA PHE A 282 21.17 -1.11 -1.99
C PHE A 282 22.55 -0.87 -2.61
N ASN A 283 23.39 -0.22 -1.85
CA ASN A 283 24.81 -0.18 -2.13
C ASN A 283 25.55 -1.39 -1.51
N SER A 284 26.86 -1.47 -1.73
CA SER A 284 27.69 -2.62 -1.29
C SER A 284 27.86 -2.73 0.22
N ASP A 285 27.53 -1.72 1.01
CA ASP A 285 27.57 -1.74 2.48
C ASP A 285 26.22 -2.10 3.12
N PHE A 286 25.24 -2.51 2.30
CA PHE A 286 23.88 -2.89 2.70
C PHE A 286 23.03 -1.72 3.21
N SER A 287 23.40 -0.48 2.91
CA SER A 287 22.47 0.62 3.14
C SER A 287 21.47 0.76 1.98
N VAL A 288 20.20 1.02 2.31
CA VAL A 288 19.18 1.40 1.33
C VAL A 288 19.54 2.79 0.82
N VAL A 289 19.74 2.91 -0.48
CA VAL A 289 20.05 4.21 -1.09
C VAL A 289 18.84 4.83 -1.77
N LYS A 290 17.89 3.97 -2.20
CA LYS A 290 16.67 4.41 -2.89
C LYS A 290 15.57 3.38 -2.64
N ASP A 291 14.32 3.84 -2.53
CA ASP A 291 13.17 2.96 -2.36
C ASP A 291 11.90 3.55 -2.96
N VAL A 292 10.94 2.70 -3.26
CA VAL A 292 9.59 3.06 -3.70
C VAL A 292 8.60 2.02 -3.19
N TYR A 293 7.38 2.47 -2.87
CA TYR A 293 6.32 1.65 -2.28
C TYR A 293 5.01 1.81 -3.04
N ALA A 294 4.19 0.77 -3.03
CA ALA A 294 2.81 0.79 -3.48
C ALA A 294 1.90 0.16 -2.41
N SER A 295 0.76 0.79 -2.13
CA SER A 295 -0.24 0.25 -1.20
C SER A 295 -0.93 -0.98 -1.78
N LEU A 296 -1.31 -1.93 -0.91
CA LEU A 296 -2.03 -3.16 -1.24
C LEU A 296 -3.40 -3.23 -0.53
N GLU A 297 -3.99 -2.08 -0.21
CA GLU A 297 -5.20 -2.03 0.62
C GLU A 297 -6.45 -2.55 -0.09
N GLU A 298 -6.59 -2.36 -1.39
CA GLU A 298 -7.83 -2.62 -2.11
C GLU A 298 -7.83 -4.01 -2.77
N ALA A 299 -8.69 -4.91 -2.25
CA ALA A 299 -8.86 -6.25 -2.79
C ALA A 299 -9.44 -6.24 -4.21
N GLY A 300 -8.98 -7.17 -5.05
CA GLY A 300 -9.39 -7.28 -6.45
C GLY A 300 -8.70 -6.28 -7.38
N THR A 301 -7.71 -5.51 -6.90
CA THR A 301 -6.98 -4.53 -7.70
C THR A 301 -5.62 -5.05 -8.15
N GLU A 302 -5.20 -4.60 -9.32
CA GLU A 302 -3.84 -4.80 -9.82
C GLU A 302 -2.96 -3.65 -9.32
N PHE A 303 -1.73 -3.97 -8.91
CA PHE A 303 -0.69 -2.98 -8.68
C PHE A 303 0.39 -3.12 -9.76
N SER A 304 0.91 -2.00 -10.21
CA SER A 304 2.07 -1.93 -11.10
C SER A 304 2.78 -0.61 -10.87
N PHE A 305 4.04 -0.66 -10.50
CA PHE A 305 4.84 0.53 -10.30
C PHE A 305 6.27 0.30 -10.79
N THR A 306 6.88 1.36 -11.29
CA THR A 306 8.21 1.32 -11.88
C THR A 306 9.17 2.16 -11.06
N PHE A 307 10.37 1.64 -10.86
CA PHE A 307 11.48 2.37 -10.30
C PHE A 307 12.55 2.58 -11.37
N ASP A 308 12.78 3.84 -11.74
CA ASP A 308 13.64 4.22 -12.85
C ASP A 308 15.08 4.50 -12.44
N ASP A 309 15.32 4.78 -11.15
CA ASP A 309 16.61 5.22 -10.62
C ASP A 309 17.42 4.06 -10.05
N ILE A 310 17.76 3.08 -10.90
CA ILE A 310 18.66 1.96 -10.60
C ILE A 310 19.89 2.09 -11.49
N GLY A 311 21.02 2.49 -10.89
CA GLY A 311 22.27 2.69 -11.57
C GLY A 311 23.15 1.44 -11.64
N ASP A 312 24.14 1.45 -12.55
CA ASP A 312 25.14 0.36 -12.65
C ASP A 312 26.07 0.32 -11.41
N GLU A 313 26.13 1.41 -10.64
CA GLU A 313 26.90 1.52 -9.40
C GLU A 313 26.22 0.88 -8.19
N ASP A 314 24.93 0.58 -8.28
CA ASP A 314 24.17 -0.07 -7.22
C ASP A 314 24.58 -1.53 -7.07
N ALA A 315 24.47 -2.12 -5.88
CA ALA A 315 24.98 -3.45 -5.63
C ALA A 315 23.94 -4.54 -5.86
N PHE A 316 22.70 -4.31 -5.41
CA PHE A 316 21.60 -5.24 -5.58
C PHE A 316 20.24 -4.54 -5.37
N VAL A 317 19.19 -5.20 -5.82
CA VAL A 317 17.81 -4.78 -5.70
C VAL A 317 17.04 -5.80 -4.89
N GLN A 318 16.18 -5.35 -4.00
CA GLN A 318 15.17 -6.15 -3.33
C GLN A 318 13.78 -5.69 -3.79
N TYR A 319 12.91 -6.64 -4.09
CA TYR A 319 11.50 -6.37 -4.35
C TYR A 319 10.64 -7.40 -3.63
N GLY A 320 9.52 -6.96 -3.11
CA GLY A 320 8.69 -7.84 -2.29
C GLY A 320 7.55 -7.12 -1.62
N PHE A 321 7.13 -7.66 -0.50
CA PHE A 321 5.94 -7.25 0.22
C PHE A 321 6.23 -7.08 1.71
N GLY A 322 5.44 -6.21 2.34
CA GLY A 322 5.48 -6.05 3.77
C GLY A 322 4.10 -5.76 4.36
N VAL A 323 3.97 -6.02 5.65
CA VAL A 323 2.89 -5.49 6.49
C VAL A 323 3.53 -4.67 7.59
N ALA A 324 3.14 -3.41 7.67
CA ALA A 324 3.54 -2.52 8.76
C ALA A 324 2.40 -2.42 9.78
N GLY A 325 2.73 -2.44 11.05
CA GLY A 325 1.76 -2.29 12.13
C GLY A 325 2.30 -2.73 13.47
N ILE A 326 1.48 -2.63 14.49
CA ILE A 326 1.85 -3.02 15.84
C ILE A 326 1.79 -4.53 15.98
N ASN A 327 2.75 -5.11 16.71
CA ASN A 327 2.73 -6.52 16.97
C ASN A 327 1.44 -6.92 17.73
N ALA A 328 0.74 -7.91 17.19
CA ALA A 328 -0.63 -8.23 17.56
C ALA A 328 -0.71 -9.24 18.70
N ASN A 329 -1.82 -9.21 19.43
CA ASN A 329 -2.17 -10.25 20.39
C ASN A 329 -2.62 -11.52 19.65
N PRO A 330 -1.98 -12.69 19.83
CA PRO A 330 -2.36 -13.91 19.15
C PRO A 330 -3.76 -14.44 19.52
N ALA A 331 -4.35 -13.98 20.62
CA ALA A 331 -5.74 -14.32 20.94
C ALA A 331 -6.73 -13.78 19.89
N ASP A 332 -6.30 -12.78 19.11
CA ASP A 332 -7.06 -12.16 18.04
C ASP A 332 -6.64 -12.67 16.65
N GLU A 333 -5.76 -13.67 16.56
CA GLU A 333 -5.19 -14.18 15.30
C GLU A 333 -6.26 -14.45 14.24
N ALA A 334 -7.36 -15.08 14.61
CA ALA A 334 -8.46 -15.38 13.69
C ALA A 334 -9.18 -14.12 13.16
N SER A 335 -9.05 -12.99 13.86
CA SER A 335 -9.65 -11.70 13.50
C SER A 335 -8.68 -10.74 12.84
N LEU A 336 -7.37 -11.04 12.85
CA LEU A 336 -6.35 -10.14 12.26
C LEU A 336 -6.40 -10.09 10.74
N GLY A 337 -6.87 -11.17 10.10
CA GLY A 337 -6.94 -11.25 8.65
C GLY A 337 -5.58 -11.33 7.96
N SER A 338 -5.60 -11.14 6.65
CA SER A 338 -4.41 -11.19 5.81
C SER A 338 -4.60 -10.42 4.50
N VAL A 339 -3.49 -10.12 3.83
CA VAL A 339 -3.48 -9.73 2.43
C VAL A 339 -2.91 -10.87 1.60
N VAL A 340 -3.64 -11.29 0.58
CA VAL A 340 -3.21 -12.31 -0.36
C VAL A 340 -2.85 -11.64 -1.68
N VAL A 341 -1.60 -11.83 -2.12
CA VAL A 341 -1.09 -11.32 -3.39
C VAL A 341 -0.75 -12.48 -4.32
N THR A 342 -0.96 -12.26 -5.61
CA THR A 342 -0.62 -13.21 -6.67
C THR A 342 0.00 -12.46 -7.86
N SER A 343 0.67 -13.20 -8.76
CA SER A 343 1.03 -12.60 -10.05
C SER A 343 -0.24 -12.04 -10.70
N ASN A 344 -0.08 -10.98 -11.47
CA ASN A 344 -1.12 -10.67 -12.42
C ASN A 344 -1.39 -12.00 -13.14
N THR A 345 -2.52 -12.62 -12.86
CA THR A 345 -3.02 -13.50 -13.88
C THR A 345 -2.93 -12.62 -15.10
N LEU A 346 -2.01 -12.92 -16.04
CA LEU A 346 -2.38 -12.72 -17.40
C LEU A 346 -3.76 -13.35 -17.44
N SER A 347 -4.78 -12.52 -17.23
CA SER A 347 -6.08 -12.79 -17.74
C SER A 347 -5.76 -13.01 -19.21
N VAL A 348 -5.47 -14.26 -19.56
CA VAL A 348 -5.85 -14.78 -20.82
C VAL A 348 -7.35 -14.61 -20.70
N SER A 349 -7.80 -13.37 -20.96
CA SER A 349 -9.18 -13.11 -21.31
C SER A 349 -9.44 -14.23 -22.27
N ASP A 350 -10.21 -15.24 -21.83
CA ASP A 350 -10.48 -16.49 -22.55
C ASP A 350 -10.21 -16.18 -24.01
N PHE A 351 -9.04 -16.62 -24.54
CA PHE A 351 -8.83 -16.48 -25.97
C PHE A 351 -9.94 -17.32 -26.49
N THR A 352 -11.05 -16.66 -26.76
CA THR A 352 -12.17 -17.28 -27.43
C THR A 352 -11.56 -17.74 -28.72
N THR A 353 -10.99 -18.96 -28.67
CA THR A 353 -10.28 -19.56 -29.79
C THR A 353 -11.29 -19.64 -30.90
N ILE A 354 -11.07 -18.88 -31.95
CA ILE A 354 -11.89 -19.01 -33.16
C ILE A 354 -11.47 -20.33 -33.77
N ASN A 355 -12.36 -21.31 -33.75
CA ASN A 355 -12.16 -22.55 -34.52
C ASN A 355 -12.37 -22.24 -36.00
N VAL A 356 -11.32 -22.40 -36.79
CA VAL A 356 -11.31 -22.04 -38.19
C VAL A 356 -10.91 -23.22 -39.05
N SER A 357 -11.71 -23.50 -40.05
CA SER A 357 -11.39 -24.37 -41.19
C SER A 357 -11.23 -23.51 -42.44
N LEU A 358 -10.09 -23.62 -43.10
CA LEU A 358 -9.80 -22.92 -44.35
C LEU A 358 -9.50 -23.92 -45.46
N PHE A 359 -10.27 -23.88 -46.55
CA PHE A 359 -10.09 -24.78 -47.67
C PHE A 359 -10.57 -24.16 -48.99
N PRO A 360 -10.03 -24.62 -50.15
CA PRO A 360 -8.87 -25.48 -50.29
C PRO A 360 -7.58 -24.74 -49.90
N ASN A 361 -6.62 -25.47 -49.37
CA ASN A 361 -5.26 -24.95 -49.16
C ASN A 361 -4.27 -26.05 -49.58
N PRO A 362 -3.53 -25.91 -50.68
CA PRO A 362 -3.42 -24.72 -51.57
C PRO A 362 -4.68 -24.36 -52.36
N THR A 363 -4.79 -23.07 -52.73
CA THR A 363 -5.90 -22.51 -53.49
C THR A 363 -5.46 -21.93 -54.83
N THR A 364 -6.39 -21.95 -55.82
CA THR A 364 -6.16 -21.33 -57.14
C THR A 364 -7.07 -20.11 -57.39
N GLN A 365 -8.29 -20.09 -56.86
CA GLN A 365 -9.27 -19.01 -57.12
C GLN A 365 -9.84 -18.42 -55.84
N ASN A 366 -10.35 -19.27 -54.94
CA ASN A 366 -11.05 -18.87 -53.74
C ASN A 366 -10.65 -19.73 -52.56
N ILE A 367 -10.63 -19.13 -51.38
CA ILE A 367 -10.60 -19.85 -50.11
C ILE A 367 -11.96 -19.74 -49.44
N THR A 368 -12.48 -20.84 -48.93
CA THR A 368 -13.67 -20.87 -48.07
C THR A 368 -13.21 -20.94 -46.62
N ILE A 369 -13.78 -20.08 -45.80
CA ILE A 369 -13.49 -19.98 -44.37
C ILE A 369 -14.77 -20.34 -43.62
N GLN A 370 -14.67 -21.33 -42.72
CA GLN A 370 -15.72 -21.73 -41.79
C GLN A 370 -15.23 -21.52 -40.35
N THR A 371 -16.03 -20.87 -39.54
CA THR A 371 -15.71 -20.52 -38.16
C THR A 371 -16.89 -20.81 -37.24
N ASP A 372 -16.62 -21.01 -35.96
CA ASP A 372 -17.62 -21.13 -34.91
C ASP A 372 -18.17 -19.78 -34.44
N LYS A 373 -17.53 -18.67 -34.83
CA LYS A 373 -17.92 -17.31 -34.47
C LYS A 373 -18.05 -16.40 -35.68
N GLN A 374 -18.92 -15.41 -35.58
CA GLN A 374 -19.10 -14.41 -36.63
C GLN A 374 -17.82 -13.60 -36.82
N ILE A 375 -17.30 -13.58 -38.05
CA ILE A 375 -16.13 -12.79 -38.42
C ILE A 375 -16.56 -11.41 -38.87
N THR A 376 -16.02 -10.39 -38.20
CA THR A 376 -16.28 -8.96 -38.50
C THR A 376 -15.34 -8.44 -39.57
N ASP A 377 -14.05 -8.83 -39.52
CA ASP A 377 -13.03 -8.39 -40.45
C ASP A 377 -12.09 -9.51 -40.87
N VAL A 378 -11.67 -9.47 -42.16
CA VAL A 378 -10.71 -10.37 -42.77
C VAL A 378 -9.64 -9.56 -43.51
N ALA A 379 -8.37 -9.70 -43.13
CA ALA A 379 -7.25 -9.11 -43.83
C ALA A 379 -6.28 -10.18 -44.32
N ILE A 380 -5.89 -10.12 -45.61
CA ILE A 380 -4.88 -11.00 -46.19
C ILE A 380 -3.57 -10.21 -46.33
N TYR A 381 -2.49 -10.82 -45.87
CA TYR A 381 -1.14 -10.24 -45.90
C TYR A 381 -0.21 -11.11 -46.77
N ASN A 382 0.67 -10.49 -47.49
CA ASN A 382 1.82 -11.16 -48.11
C ASN A 382 2.94 -11.41 -47.08
N THR A 383 4.02 -12.06 -47.50
CA THR A 383 5.18 -12.38 -46.64
C THR A 383 5.96 -11.15 -46.16
N LEU A 384 5.71 -9.96 -46.74
CA LEU A 384 6.30 -8.69 -46.32
C LEU A 384 5.41 -7.93 -45.31
N GLY A 385 4.26 -8.53 -44.90
CA GLY A 385 3.31 -7.91 -43.97
C GLY A 385 2.41 -6.84 -44.60
N GLN A 386 2.40 -6.71 -45.96
CA GLN A 386 1.52 -5.77 -46.64
C GLN A 386 0.13 -6.38 -46.81
N ILE A 387 -0.90 -5.60 -46.52
CA ILE A 387 -2.30 -6.00 -46.79
C ILE A 387 -2.54 -6.04 -48.31
N VAL A 388 -2.89 -7.21 -48.82
CA VAL A 388 -3.21 -7.43 -50.23
C VAL A 388 -4.70 -7.53 -50.49
N LYS A 389 -5.49 -7.80 -49.46
CA LYS A 389 -6.96 -7.82 -49.53
C LYS A 389 -7.55 -7.60 -48.14
N ASN A 390 -8.69 -6.90 -48.08
CA ASN A 390 -9.47 -6.72 -46.87
C ASN A 390 -10.97 -6.86 -47.20
N THR A 391 -11.76 -7.46 -46.26
CA THR A 391 -13.22 -7.62 -46.41
C THR A 391 -13.86 -7.83 -45.02
N SER A 392 -15.13 -7.44 -44.86
CA SER A 392 -15.89 -7.52 -43.61
C SER A 392 -17.16 -8.38 -43.83
N PRO A 393 -17.03 -9.71 -43.78
CA PRO A 393 -18.10 -10.66 -44.22
C PRO A 393 -19.30 -10.68 -43.29
N GLN A 394 -19.19 -10.37 -42.02
CA GLN A 394 -20.24 -10.46 -41.00
C GLN A 394 -20.92 -11.86 -40.99
N ALA A 395 -20.14 -12.93 -41.11
CA ALA A 395 -20.62 -14.30 -41.30
C ALA A 395 -19.68 -15.32 -40.63
N THR A 396 -20.19 -16.54 -40.43
CA THR A 396 -19.42 -17.70 -39.92
C THR A 396 -18.94 -18.63 -41.05
N ASN A 397 -19.51 -18.48 -42.27
CA ASN A 397 -19.11 -19.24 -43.44
C ASN A 397 -19.13 -18.31 -44.65
N PHE A 398 -17.98 -18.10 -45.28
CA PHE A 398 -17.84 -17.19 -46.41
C PHE A 398 -16.65 -17.59 -47.28
N SER A 399 -16.62 -17.05 -48.51
CA SER A 399 -15.55 -17.29 -49.46
C SER A 399 -14.84 -15.99 -49.80
N VAL A 400 -13.50 -16.05 -49.85
CA VAL A 400 -12.66 -14.94 -50.22
C VAL A 400 -11.96 -15.26 -51.53
N GLU A 401 -12.20 -14.42 -52.57
CA GLU A 401 -11.54 -14.55 -53.85
C GLU A 401 -10.05 -14.24 -53.75
N THR A 402 -9.22 -15.13 -54.29
CA THR A 402 -7.75 -15.04 -54.28
C THR A 402 -7.17 -15.10 -55.70
N SER A 403 -8.01 -15.07 -56.75
CA SER A 403 -7.59 -15.16 -58.15
C SER A 403 -6.59 -14.07 -58.55
N ASN A 404 -6.71 -12.88 -57.97
CA ASN A 404 -5.81 -11.72 -58.22
C ASN A 404 -4.50 -11.72 -57.42
N LEU A 405 -4.28 -12.73 -56.57
CA LEU A 405 -3.04 -12.88 -55.83
C LEU A 405 -2.02 -13.68 -56.67
N ASN A 406 -0.77 -13.28 -56.60
CA ASN A 406 0.32 -14.03 -57.17
C ASN A 406 0.54 -15.36 -56.47
N THR A 407 1.13 -16.35 -57.15
CA THR A 407 1.56 -17.60 -56.52
C THR A 407 2.51 -17.31 -55.35
N GLY A 408 2.23 -17.85 -54.18
CA GLY A 408 3.01 -17.61 -52.99
C GLY A 408 2.32 -17.98 -51.68
N VAL A 409 3.01 -17.64 -50.57
CA VAL A 409 2.51 -17.82 -49.19
C VAL A 409 1.83 -16.55 -48.73
N TYR A 410 0.68 -16.69 -48.11
CA TYR A 410 -0.12 -15.61 -47.54
C TYR A 410 -0.61 -15.96 -46.14
N PHE A 411 -0.94 -14.91 -45.38
CA PHE A 411 -1.53 -15.00 -44.04
C PHE A 411 -2.89 -14.32 -44.07
N VAL A 412 -3.92 -15.02 -43.61
CA VAL A 412 -5.25 -14.44 -43.43
C VAL A 412 -5.50 -14.24 -41.94
N THR A 413 -5.78 -13.01 -41.54
CA THR A 413 -6.15 -12.64 -40.16
C THR A 413 -7.66 -12.42 -40.14
N LEU A 414 -8.32 -13.16 -39.28
CA LEU A 414 -9.77 -13.12 -39.03
C LEU A 414 -9.98 -12.41 -37.68
N LYS A 415 -10.94 -11.48 -37.64
CA LYS A 415 -11.30 -10.78 -36.39
C LYS A 415 -12.78 -11.00 -36.08
N THR A 416 -13.08 -11.14 -34.82
CA THR A 416 -14.41 -10.98 -34.22
C THR A 416 -14.41 -9.71 -33.35
N ASP A 417 -15.46 -9.39 -32.64
CA ASP A 417 -15.52 -8.26 -31.72
C ASP A 417 -14.54 -8.42 -30.54
N THR A 418 -14.17 -9.66 -30.20
CA THR A 418 -13.38 -9.97 -28.98
C THR A 418 -12.12 -10.80 -29.24
N ALA A 419 -11.87 -11.27 -30.47
CA ALA A 419 -10.75 -12.16 -30.74
C ALA A 419 -10.20 -11.98 -32.17
N SER A 420 -8.95 -12.41 -32.38
CA SER A 420 -8.36 -12.50 -33.72
C SER A 420 -7.60 -13.80 -33.90
N LYS A 421 -7.57 -14.32 -35.15
CA LYS A 421 -6.79 -15.51 -35.52
C LYS A 421 -6.15 -15.34 -36.87
N THR A 422 -4.88 -15.70 -36.97
CA THR A 422 -4.12 -15.68 -38.25
C THR A 422 -3.82 -17.09 -38.69
N ILE A 423 -4.07 -17.38 -39.96
CA ILE A 423 -3.85 -18.68 -40.59
C ILE A 423 -3.07 -18.51 -41.90
N LYS A 424 -2.12 -19.42 -42.10
CA LYS A 424 -1.32 -19.46 -43.33
C LYS A 424 -2.07 -20.24 -44.42
N PHE A 425 -2.05 -19.69 -45.65
CA PHE A 425 -2.47 -20.45 -46.83
C PHE A 425 -1.49 -20.27 -48.01
N ILE A 426 -1.59 -21.17 -48.99
CA ILE A 426 -0.73 -21.19 -50.19
C ILE A 426 -1.60 -20.92 -51.41
N LYS A 427 -1.23 -19.91 -52.20
CA LYS A 427 -1.78 -19.60 -53.50
C LYS A 427 -0.94 -20.26 -54.58
N GLN A 428 -1.60 -21.05 -55.43
CA GLN A 428 -1.03 -21.65 -56.65
C GLN A 428 -1.48 -20.93 -57.93
#